data_798d525f539c4726b6341e4b3a833961
#
_entry.id   798d525f539c4726b6341e4b3a833961
#
_cell.length_a   1.000
_cell.length_b   1.000
_cell.length_c   1.000
_cell.angle_alpha   90.00
_cell.angle_beta   90.00
_cell.angle_gamma   90.00
#
_symmetry.space_group_name_H-M   'P 1'
#
loop_
_entity.id
_entity.type
_entity.pdbx_description
1 polymer ?
#
loop_
_entity_poly.entity_id
_entity_poly.type
_entity_poly.pdbx_seq_one_letter_code
_entity_poly.pdbx_strand_id
1 'polypeptide(L)'
;MNITHIMAQTMYTQDMYMLINTCFDGTEHKFCTGHAKRKDSLAPIGLNQAKGNAEVINPKHFIRYIKNLDACDAIILHGLFNFKHFIFISRKKEWLEKTCWVIWGGDIYRYNEKSNRWGVKLTEYLKQKYACQIGYVATLVDKDLPLARQWYHVGGKHFSLSYPLPIQRPGVMQKLTDKGNKKGFGKKTVKVMLGNSATLTNCHMDALQELAAFAPEDMKLYIPLTYGFKGYEEYREMVVQEAVRIFGEHKVVPVTESMDGEAYSEFISDMDIGIFYNDRQQAMGNIAIALASGVKIYIRNDTTMWGNYEGRGFRIENAFTLSEETFDTFRYYDPVKKENNMALIRKYTDINLIRDKWKQLFTEM
;
A
#
# COMPACT_ATOMS: atom_id res chain seq x y z
N MET A 1 -15.83 -22.66 8.70
CA MET A 1 -14.36 -22.69 8.88
C MET A 1 -13.95 -21.56 9.82
N ASN A 2 -13.19 -21.85 10.86
CA ASN A 2 -12.74 -20.82 11.81
C ASN A 2 -11.40 -20.20 11.36
N ILE A 3 -11.39 -18.93 11.03
CA ILE A 3 -10.24 -18.22 10.48
C ILE A 3 -9.72 -17.20 11.49
N THR A 4 -8.42 -17.21 11.76
CA THR A 4 -7.76 -16.22 12.61
C THR A 4 -6.93 -15.27 11.77
N HIS A 5 -7.31 -13.97 11.76
CA HIS A 5 -6.56 -12.90 11.12
C HIS A 5 -5.58 -12.29 12.12
N ILE A 6 -4.31 -12.22 11.75
CA ILE A 6 -3.26 -11.54 12.52
C ILE A 6 -2.82 -10.32 11.74
N MET A 7 -3.15 -9.13 12.24
CA MET A 7 -2.87 -7.90 11.52
C MET A 7 -2.56 -6.73 12.47
N ALA A 8 -1.72 -5.79 12.01
CA ALA A 8 -1.49 -4.55 12.74
C ALA A 8 -2.74 -3.65 12.63
N GLN A 9 -3.04 -2.88 13.67
CA GLN A 9 -4.09 -1.87 13.60
C GLN A 9 -3.71 -0.76 12.62
N THR A 10 -4.40 -0.72 11.49
CA THR A 10 -4.22 0.27 10.41
C THR A 10 -5.59 0.60 9.83
N MET A 11 -5.67 1.59 8.93
CA MET A 11 -6.89 1.86 8.16
C MET A 11 -7.39 0.62 7.39
N TYR A 12 -6.47 -0.20 6.85
CA TYR A 12 -6.82 -1.42 6.13
C TYR A 12 -7.47 -2.49 7.03
N THR A 13 -7.19 -2.46 8.33
CA THR A 13 -7.80 -3.39 9.30
C THR A 13 -9.30 -3.14 9.40
N GLN A 14 -9.71 -1.88 9.44
CA GLN A 14 -11.12 -1.51 9.50
C GLN A 14 -11.84 -1.91 8.20
N ASP A 15 -11.28 -1.59 7.04
CA ASP A 15 -11.90 -1.90 5.76
C ASP A 15 -11.99 -3.43 5.55
N MET A 16 -10.95 -4.20 5.99
CA MET A 16 -10.99 -5.66 5.98
C MET A 16 -12.05 -6.23 6.92
N TYR A 17 -12.16 -5.69 8.15
CA TYR A 17 -13.18 -6.08 9.11
C TYR A 17 -14.59 -5.84 8.55
N MET A 18 -14.80 -4.71 7.88
CA MET A 18 -16.08 -4.41 7.21
C MET A 18 -16.37 -5.37 6.07
N LEU A 19 -15.37 -5.68 5.23
CA LEU A 19 -15.52 -6.67 4.14
C LEU A 19 -15.98 -8.03 4.70
N ILE A 20 -15.33 -8.51 5.76
CA ILE A 20 -15.66 -9.80 6.37
C ILE A 20 -17.11 -9.80 6.89
N ASN A 21 -17.51 -8.79 7.65
CA ASN A 21 -18.86 -8.77 8.24
C ASN A 21 -19.96 -8.47 7.21
N THR A 22 -19.64 -7.92 6.05
CA THR A 22 -20.62 -7.61 5.00
C THR A 22 -20.77 -8.74 3.99
N CYS A 23 -19.68 -9.45 3.69
CA CYS A 23 -19.61 -10.39 2.58
C CYS A 23 -19.46 -11.86 3.01
N PHE A 24 -19.15 -12.12 4.29
CA PHE A 24 -18.90 -13.46 4.84
C PHE A 24 -19.63 -13.65 6.17
N ASP A 25 -19.67 -14.88 6.67
CA ASP A 25 -20.12 -15.12 8.05
C ASP A 25 -19.06 -14.63 9.03
N GLY A 26 -19.28 -13.45 9.61
CA GLY A 26 -18.34 -12.84 10.55
C GLY A 26 -18.07 -13.68 11.80
N THR A 27 -18.97 -14.60 12.17
CA THR A 27 -18.79 -15.47 13.34
C THR A 27 -17.67 -16.48 13.17
N GLU A 28 -17.32 -16.81 11.93
CA GLU A 28 -16.19 -17.67 11.59
C GLU A 28 -14.83 -16.94 11.64
N HIS A 29 -14.81 -15.63 11.82
CA HIS A 29 -13.59 -14.81 11.70
C HIS A 29 -13.20 -14.18 13.05
N LYS A 30 -11.90 -14.28 13.39
CA LYS A 30 -11.32 -13.68 14.60
C LYS A 30 -10.15 -12.79 14.22
N PHE A 31 -10.17 -11.54 14.69
CA PHE A 31 -9.12 -10.56 14.42
C PHE A 31 -8.20 -10.39 15.63
N CYS A 32 -6.97 -10.87 15.52
CA CYS A 32 -5.91 -10.63 16.49
C CYS A 32 -5.15 -9.36 16.09
N THR A 33 -5.48 -8.22 16.70
CA THR A 33 -4.91 -6.93 16.35
C THR A 33 -3.87 -6.47 17.39
N GLY A 34 -2.67 -6.07 16.91
CA GLY A 34 -1.66 -5.42 17.76
C GLY A 34 -2.01 -3.98 18.09
N HIS A 35 -1.48 -3.45 19.21
CA HIS A 35 -1.62 -2.02 19.48
C HIS A 35 -0.93 -1.19 18.39
N ALA A 36 -1.62 -0.17 17.88
CA ALA A 36 -1.00 0.89 17.12
C ALA A 36 0.01 1.61 18.03
N LYS A 37 1.30 1.57 17.69
CA LYS A 37 2.37 2.23 18.48
C LYS A 37 2.45 3.74 18.23
N ARG A 38 1.65 4.31 17.35
CA ARG A 38 1.69 5.73 17.01
C ARG A 38 0.52 6.48 17.62
N LYS A 39 0.85 7.55 18.35
CA LYS A 39 -0.13 8.55 18.80
C LYS A 39 -0.82 9.29 17.63
N ASP A 40 -0.22 9.25 16.45
CA ASP A 40 -0.64 9.95 15.23
C ASP A 40 -1.40 9.07 14.22
N SER A 41 -1.58 7.78 14.49
CA SER A 41 -2.61 7.04 13.79
C SER A 41 -3.94 7.63 14.23
N LEU A 42 -4.69 8.22 13.31
CA LEU A 42 -6.12 8.54 13.44
C LEU A 42 -6.70 7.49 14.38
N ALA A 43 -7.24 7.97 15.53
CA ALA A 43 -7.70 7.07 16.59
C ALA A 43 -8.48 5.95 15.91
N PRO A 44 -8.11 4.69 16.07
CA PRO A 44 -8.85 3.64 15.41
C PRO A 44 -10.28 3.84 15.85
N ILE A 45 -11.17 4.13 14.91
CA ILE A 45 -12.60 3.98 15.17
C ILE A 45 -12.66 2.57 15.70
N GLY A 46 -12.86 2.48 17.04
CA GLY A 46 -12.57 1.24 17.73
C GLY A 46 -13.26 0.12 17.00
N LEU A 47 -12.53 -0.92 16.59
CA LEU A 47 -13.17 -2.12 16.01
C LEU A 47 -14.32 -2.60 16.90
N ASN A 48 -14.26 -2.29 18.21
CA ASN A 48 -15.31 -2.47 19.18
C ASN A 48 -16.60 -1.64 18.92
N GLN A 49 -16.56 -0.63 18.06
CA GLN A 49 -17.73 0.16 17.66
C GLN A 49 -18.21 -0.19 16.25
N ALA A 50 -17.44 -0.97 15.50
CA ALA A 50 -17.89 -1.47 14.20
C ALA A 50 -18.99 -2.51 14.40
N LYS A 51 -20.16 -2.29 13.83
CA LYS A 51 -21.26 -3.27 13.82
C LYS A 51 -20.80 -4.48 13.01
N GLY A 52 -20.66 -5.65 13.66
CA GLY A 52 -20.29 -6.88 12.99
C GLY A 52 -20.09 -8.02 14.00
N ASN A 53 -20.12 -9.25 13.50
CA ASN A 53 -20.06 -10.47 14.30
C ASN A 53 -18.63 -11.02 14.48
N ALA A 54 -17.65 -10.53 13.70
CA ALA A 54 -16.28 -10.99 13.81
C ALA A 54 -15.66 -10.58 15.16
N GLU A 55 -15.07 -11.57 15.87
CA GLU A 55 -14.47 -11.35 17.19
C GLU A 55 -13.15 -10.59 17.07
N VAL A 56 -12.93 -9.56 17.90
CA VAL A 56 -11.66 -8.84 17.99
C VAL A 56 -10.93 -9.24 19.26
N ILE A 57 -9.72 -9.79 19.12
CA ILE A 57 -8.88 -10.25 20.21
C ILE A 57 -7.72 -9.28 20.44
N ASN A 58 -7.64 -8.74 21.66
CA ASN A 58 -6.53 -7.90 22.03
C ASN A 58 -5.28 -8.77 22.35
N PRO A 59 -4.10 -8.46 21.78
CA PRO A 59 -2.86 -9.22 22.03
C PRO A 59 -2.41 -9.24 23.50
N LYS A 60 -2.94 -8.35 24.35
CA LYS A 60 -2.70 -8.45 25.81
C LYS A 60 -3.20 -9.77 26.39
N HIS A 61 -4.16 -10.43 25.75
CA HIS A 61 -4.70 -11.71 26.15
C HIS A 61 -3.98 -12.89 25.43
N PHE A 62 -2.69 -12.98 25.63
CA PHE A 62 -1.80 -13.93 24.98
C PHE A 62 -2.26 -15.40 25.02
N ILE A 63 -2.76 -15.88 26.16
CA ILE A 63 -3.26 -17.25 26.32
C ILE A 63 -4.48 -17.49 25.43
N ARG A 64 -5.38 -16.51 25.31
CA ARG A 64 -6.54 -16.57 24.44
C ARG A 64 -6.14 -16.57 22.95
N TYR A 65 -5.11 -15.81 22.62
CA TYR A 65 -4.51 -15.80 21.30
C TYR A 65 -3.97 -17.17 20.88
N ILE A 66 -3.16 -17.81 21.73
CA ILE A 66 -2.61 -19.16 21.45
C ILE A 66 -3.71 -20.21 21.34
N LYS A 67 -4.71 -20.19 22.23
CA LYS A 67 -5.85 -21.13 22.16
C LYS A 67 -6.62 -20.97 20.84
N ASN A 68 -6.72 -19.76 20.32
CA ASN A 68 -7.35 -19.53 19.02
C ASN A 68 -6.53 -20.13 17.86
N LEU A 69 -5.19 -20.05 17.91
CA LEU A 69 -4.35 -20.65 16.87
C LEU A 69 -4.48 -22.19 16.85
N ASP A 70 -4.66 -22.83 17.99
CA ASP A 70 -4.93 -24.26 18.03
C ASP A 70 -6.34 -24.63 17.50
N ALA A 71 -7.32 -23.79 17.79
CA ALA A 71 -8.73 -24.04 17.50
C ALA A 71 -9.17 -23.55 16.11
N CYS A 72 -8.36 -22.76 15.40
CA CYS A 72 -8.72 -22.29 14.07
C CYS A 72 -8.29 -23.27 12.98
N ASP A 73 -9.04 -23.27 11.88
CA ASP A 73 -8.74 -24.07 10.69
C ASP A 73 -7.69 -23.38 9.82
N ALA A 74 -7.67 -22.03 9.79
CA ALA A 74 -6.77 -21.22 8.97
C ALA A 74 -6.25 -19.99 9.72
N ILE A 75 -5.02 -19.58 9.40
CA ILE A 75 -4.36 -18.38 9.92
C ILE A 75 -4.02 -17.45 8.75
N ILE A 76 -4.52 -16.23 8.77
CA ILE A 76 -4.16 -15.20 7.77
C ILE A 76 -3.21 -14.19 8.43
N LEU A 77 -1.97 -14.20 8.01
CA LEU A 77 -0.93 -13.28 8.49
C LEU A 77 -0.80 -12.09 7.54
N HIS A 78 -1.38 -10.94 7.93
CA HIS A 78 -1.41 -9.72 7.14
C HIS A 78 -0.09 -8.94 7.25
N GLY A 79 0.86 -9.27 6.41
CA GLY A 79 2.22 -8.73 6.47
C GLY A 79 3.06 -9.31 7.62
N LEU A 80 4.30 -9.61 7.34
CA LEU A 80 5.21 -10.21 8.30
C LEU A 80 6.18 -9.16 8.87
N PHE A 81 5.60 -8.20 9.64
CA PHE A 81 6.36 -7.09 10.22
C PHE A 81 6.75 -7.33 11.68
N ASN A 82 6.02 -8.19 12.41
CA ASN A 82 6.20 -8.42 13.84
C ASN A 82 6.78 -9.80 14.09
N PHE A 83 8.08 -9.84 14.46
CA PHE A 83 8.77 -11.08 14.78
C PHE A 83 8.10 -11.90 15.90
N LYS A 84 7.43 -11.24 16.87
CA LYS A 84 6.77 -11.95 17.98
C LYS A 84 5.65 -12.86 17.47
N HIS A 85 4.83 -12.39 16.54
CA HIS A 85 3.78 -13.22 15.94
C HIS A 85 4.39 -14.43 15.21
N PHE A 86 5.46 -14.19 14.45
CA PHE A 86 6.10 -15.25 13.68
C PHE A 86 6.82 -16.28 14.56
N ILE A 87 7.51 -15.86 15.64
CA ILE A 87 8.08 -16.78 16.63
C ILE A 87 7.03 -17.74 17.17
N PHE A 88 5.80 -17.27 17.40
CA PHE A 88 4.74 -18.17 17.90
C PHE A 88 4.26 -19.14 16.85
N ILE A 89 3.95 -18.64 15.66
CA ILE A 89 3.46 -19.46 14.55
C ILE A 89 4.53 -20.52 14.17
N SER A 90 5.81 -20.18 14.20
CA SER A 90 6.90 -21.10 13.85
C SER A 90 7.18 -22.21 14.89
N ARG A 91 6.51 -22.19 16.05
CA ARG A 91 6.68 -23.24 17.08
C ARG A 91 6.00 -24.55 16.73
N LYS A 92 4.95 -24.52 15.92
CA LYS A 92 4.20 -25.70 15.50
C LYS A 92 4.15 -25.73 13.97
N LYS A 93 4.58 -26.84 13.40
CA LYS A 93 4.57 -27.06 11.95
C LYS A 93 3.14 -26.96 11.38
N GLU A 94 2.17 -27.50 12.12
CA GLU A 94 0.75 -27.47 11.76
C GLU A 94 0.19 -26.05 11.67
N TRP A 95 0.74 -25.10 12.47
CA TRP A 95 0.34 -23.68 12.36
C TRP A 95 0.93 -23.03 11.11
N LEU A 96 2.18 -23.36 10.74
CA LEU A 96 2.78 -22.87 9.49
C LEU A 96 2.04 -23.42 8.28
N GLU A 97 1.71 -24.71 8.26
CA GLU A 97 1.03 -25.37 7.14
C GLU A 97 -0.37 -24.78 6.87
N LYS A 98 -1.08 -24.35 7.92
CA LYS A 98 -2.39 -23.67 7.79
C LYS A 98 -2.31 -22.14 7.77
N THR A 99 -1.11 -21.55 7.60
CA THR A 99 -0.93 -20.10 7.51
C THR A 99 -0.88 -19.65 6.06
N CYS A 100 -1.62 -18.58 5.77
CA CYS A 100 -1.44 -17.76 4.58
C CYS A 100 -0.67 -16.50 4.94
N TRP A 101 0.51 -16.31 4.36
CA TRP A 101 1.23 -15.05 4.45
C TRP A 101 0.78 -14.12 3.33
N VAL A 102 0.07 -13.04 3.68
CA VAL A 102 -0.29 -11.97 2.76
C VAL A 102 0.85 -10.96 2.70
N ILE A 103 1.56 -10.93 1.58
CA ILE A 103 2.72 -10.07 1.34
C ILE A 103 2.26 -8.64 1.08
N TRP A 104 2.78 -7.69 1.87
CA TRP A 104 2.48 -6.25 1.75
C TRP A 104 3.59 -5.46 1.05
N GLY A 105 4.61 -6.12 0.53
CA GLY A 105 5.80 -5.52 -0.04
C GLY A 105 6.83 -5.13 1.02
N GLY A 106 6.58 -4.14 1.85
CA GLY A 106 7.54 -3.71 2.88
C GLY A 106 8.05 -4.82 3.82
N ASP A 107 7.35 -5.92 3.93
CA ASP A 107 7.77 -7.09 4.71
C ASP A 107 8.77 -7.99 3.96
N ILE A 108 8.72 -8.09 2.63
CA ILE A 108 9.71 -8.86 1.86
C ILE A 108 10.94 -8.03 1.50
N TYR A 109 10.78 -6.75 1.16
CA TYR A 109 11.88 -5.89 0.76
C TYR A 109 12.88 -5.59 1.90
N ARG A 110 12.52 -5.87 3.16
CA ARG A 110 13.45 -5.87 4.29
C ARG A 110 14.64 -6.81 4.11
N TYR A 111 14.56 -7.80 3.25
CA TYR A 111 15.67 -8.67 2.89
C TYR A 111 16.92 -7.88 2.48
N ASN A 112 16.71 -6.81 1.71
CA ASN A 112 17.79 -5.94 1.21
C ASN A 112 18.15 -4.79 2.18
N GLU A 113 17.39 -4.60 3.26
CA GLU A 113 17.65 -3.53 4.23
C GLU A 113 18.83 -3.92 5.16
N LYS A 114 19.93 -3.16 5.12
CA LYS A 114 21.03 -3.28 6.06
C LYS A 114 20.63 -2.68 7.43
N SER A 115 19.85 -3.41 8.20
CA SER A 115 19.42 -2.95 9.52
C SER A 115 20.32 -3.51 10.64
N ASN A 116 20.80 -2.63 11.52
CA ASN A 116 21.53 -3.05 12.73
C ASN A 116 20.61 -3.42 13.90
N ARG A 117 19.29 -3.26 13.78
CA ARG A 117 18.32 -3.56 14.83
C ARG A 117 18.16 -5.09 14.96
N TRP A 118 18.50 -5.63 16.15
CA TRP A 118 18.45 -7.08 16.39
C TRP A 118 17.09 -7.72 16.07
N GLY A 119 15.98 -7.02 16.39
CA GLY A 119 14.62 -7.53 16.11
C GLY A 119 14.32 -7.63 14.62
N VAL A 120 14.93 -6.78 13.77
CA VAL A 120 14.84 -6.90 12.30
C VAL A 120 15.64 -8.11 11.84
N LYS A 121 16.91 -8.23 12.29
CA LYS A 121 17.76 -9.39 11.97
C LYS A 121 17.12 -10.72 12.36
N LEU A 122 16.51 -10.78 13.56
CA LEU A 122 15.80 -11.97 14.00
C LEU A 122 14.56 -12.27 13.14
N THR A 123 13.80 -11.24 12.76
CA THR A 123 12.65 -11.42 11.86
C THR A 123 13.09 -11.99 10.52
N GLU A 124 14.14 -11.44 9.93
CA GLU A 124 14.66 -11.90 8.64
C GLU A 124 15.21 -13.33 8.72
N TYR A 125 15.96 -13.65 9.78
CA TYR A 125 16.42 -15.02 10.03
C TYR A 125 15.27 -16.02 10.14
N LEU A 126 14.21 -15.67 10.90
CA LEU A 126 13.05 -16.53 11.07
C LEU A 126 12.27 -16.72 9.76
N LYS A 127 12.14 -15.66 8.95
CA LYS A 127 11.53 -15.77 7.63
C LYS A 127 12.30 -16.75 6.75
N GLN A 128 13.62 -16.57 6.62
CA GLN A 128 14.48 -17.46 5.81
C GLN A 128 14.39 -18.90 6.27
N LYS A 129 14.27 -19.15 7.58
CA LYS A 129 14.22 -20.49 8.15
C LYS A 129 12.87 -21.18 7.99
N TYR A 130 11.75 -20.45 8.11
CA TYR A 130 10.43 -21.04 8.27
C TYR A 130 9.43 -20.71 7.17
N ALA A 131 9.70 -19.70 6.31
CA ALA A 131 8.74 -19.31 5.29
C ALA A 131 8.48 -20.42 4.25
N CYS A 132 9.44 -21.31 4.04
CA CYS A 132 9.28 -22.48 3.16
C CYS A 132 8.24 -23.49 3.66
N GLN A 133 7.88 -23.45 4.95
CA GLN A 133 6.89 -24.33 5.57
C GLN A 133 5.48 -23.71 5.61
N ILE A 134 5.33 -22.45 5.22
CA ILE A 134 4.03 -21.79 5.14
C ILE A 134 3.22 -22.40 4.01
N GLY A 135 1.99 -22.86 4.33
CA GLY A 135 1.16 -23.59 3.38
C GLY A 135 0.60 -22.74 2.24
N TYR A 136 0.39 -21.42 2.49
CA TYR A 136 -0.24 -20.54 1.53
C TYR A 136 0.46 -19.17 1.51
N VAL A 137 0.56 -18.58 0.33
CA VAL A 137 1.11 -17.23 0.15
C VAL A 137 0.17 -16.41 -0.73
N ALA A 138 -0.07 -15.19 -0.33
CA ALA A 138 -0.87 -14.27 -1.14
C ALA A 138 -0.09 -12.98 -1.43
N THR A 139 -0.24 -12.44 -2.63
CA THR A 139 0.42 -11.21 -3.05
C THR A 139 -0.60 -10.16 -3.44
N LEU A 140 -0.29 -8.89 -3.15
CA LEU A 140 -1.04 -7.72 -3.63
C LEU A 140 -0.49 -7.26 -5.00
N VAL A 141 0.79 -7.54 -5.23
CA VAL A 141 1.52 -7.37 -6.48
C VAL A 141 2.11 -8.72 -6.84
N ASP A 142 1.57 -9.36 -7.89
CA ASP A 142 1.93 -10.74 -8.22
C ASP A 142 3.41 -10.89 -8.60
N LYS A 143 4.02 -9.83 -9.10
CA LYS A 143 5.46 -9.77 -9.40
C LYS A 143 6.36 -9.82 -8.16
N ASP A 144 5.81 -9.69 -6.93
CA ASP A 144 6.55 -9.89 -5.68
C ASP A 144 6.74 -11.37 -5.32
N LEU A 145 5.94 -12.29 -5.89
CA LEU A 145 6.05 -13.72 -5.61
C LEU A 145 7.41 -14.32 -5.98
N PRO A 146 7.99 -14.05 -7.18
CA PRO A 146 9.34 -14.52 -7.52
C PRO A 146 10.39 -14.05 -6.51
N LEU A 147 10.30 -12.80 -6.04
CA LEU A 147 11.21 -12.26 -5.03
C LEU A 147 11.06 -12.97 -3.68
N ALA A 148 9.81 -13.20 -3.24
CA ALA A 148 9.55 -13.93 -2.00
C ALA A 148 10.08 -15.37 -2.05
N ARG A 149 9.95 -16.03 -3.19
CA ARG A 149 10.51 -17.37 -3.43
C ARG A 149 12.04 -17.36 -3.43
N GLN A 150 12.65 -16.38 -4.09
CA GLN A 150 14.10 -16.25 -4.16
C GLN A 150 14.71 -15.92 -2.79
N TRP A 151 14.13 -14.99 -2.03
CA TRP A 151 14.71 -14.46 -0.80
C TRP A 151 14.36 -15.30 0.44
N TYR A 152 13.19 -15.87 0.49
CA TYR A 152 12.67 -16.57 1.68
C TYR A 152 12.26 -18.02 1.40
N HIS A 153 12.47 -18.52 0.16
CA HIS A 153 12.12 -19.89 -0.24
C HIS A 153 10.64 -20.24 0.00
N VAL A 154 9.75 -19.27 -0.15
CA VAL A 154 8.31 -19.47 0.06
C VAL A 154 7.78 -20.52 -0.90
N GLY A 155 7.25 -21.63 -0.35
CA GLY A 155 6.78 -22.79 -1.14
C GLY A 155 5.28 -22.85 -1.35
N GLY A 156 4.49 -22.27 -0.45
CA GLY A 156 3.04 -22.44 -0.35
C GLY A 156 2.23 -22.12 -1.62
N LYS A 157 0.97 -22.60 -1.66
CA LYS A 157 0.03 -22.31 -2.74
C LYS A 157 -0.21 -20.81 -2.85
N HIS A 158 -0.08 -20.27 -4.07
CA HIS A 158 -0.17 -18.82 -4.31
C HIS A 158 -1.59 -18.36 -4.64
N PHE A 159 -1.95 -17.18 -4.09
CA PHE A 159 -3.17 -16.43 -4.38
C PHE A 159 -2.86 -14.97 -4.70
N SER A 160 -3.55 -14.42 -5.69
CA SER A 160 -3.53 -12.98 -5.98
C SER A 160 -4.66 -12.30 -5.24
N LEU A 161 -4.35 -11.47 -4.25
CA LEU A 161 -5.35 -10.78 -3.44
C LEU A 161 -5.35 -9.27 -3.70
N SER A 162 -6.38 -8.62 -3.21
CA SER A 162 -6.47 -7.16 -3.10
C SER A 162 -7.16 -6.83 -1.78
N TYR A 163 -6.75 -5.73 -1.13
CA TYR A 163 -7.45 -5.23 0.05
C TYR A 163 -8.61 -4.34 -0.37
N PRO A 164 -9.68 -4.31 0.45
CA PRO A 164 -10.64 -3.23 0.35
C PRO A 164 -9.92 -1.90 0.65
N LEU A 165 -10.21 -0.88 -0.15
CA LEU A 165 -9.64 0.46 -0.06
C LEU A 165 -10.76 1.47 0.24
N PRO A 166 -10.48 2.64 0.81
CA PRO A 166 -11.49 3.69 1.01
C PRO A 166 -12.24 4.10 -0.26
N ILE A 167 -11.62 3.91 -1.43
CA ILE A 167 -12.20 4.17 -2.75
C ILE A 167 -13.48 3.37 -3.04
N GLN A 168 -13.67 2.20 -2.37
CA GLN A 168 -14.88 1.37 -2.52
C GLN A 168 -16.03 1.80 -1.59
N ARG A 169 -15.82 2.75 -0.71
CA ARG A 169 -16.89 3.27 0.12
C ARG A 169 -17.98 3.91 -0.75
N PRO A 170 -19.27 3.84 -0.36
CA PRO A 170 -20.37 4.34 -1.16
C PRO A 170 -20.15 5.77 -1.67
N GLY A 171 -20.28 5.96 -2.98
CA GLY A 171 -20.14 7.24 -3.65
C GLY A 171 -18.72 7.75 -3.89
N VAL A 172 -17.67 7.19 -3.25
CA VAL A 172 -16.29 7.69 -3.40
C VAL A 172 -15.77 7.47 -4.81
N MET A 173 -15.88 6.26 -5.35
CA MET A 173 -15.45 5.95 -6.72
C MET A 173 -16.16 6.86 -7.74
N GLN A 174 -17.46 7.11 -7.56
CA GLN A 174 -18.21 7.98 -8.47
C GLN A 174 -17.69 9.42 -8.41
N LYS A 175 -17.49 9.98 -7.21
CA LYS A 175 -16.92 11.34 -7.03
C LYS A 175 -15.56 11.47 -7.72
N LEU A 176 -14.66 10.49 -7.55
CA LEU A 176 -13.33 10.49 -8.17
C LEU A 176 -13.44 10.42 -9.70
N THR A 177 -14.30 9.55 -10.22
CA THR A 177 -14.55 9.41 -11.66
C THR A 177 -15.10 10.70 -12.27
N ASP A 178 -16.10 11.31 -11.64
CA ASP A 178 -16.71 12.57 -12.11
C ASP A 178 -15.67 13.69 -12.14
N LYS A 179 -14.77 13.73 -11.13
CA LYS A 179 -13.66 14.68 -11.08
C LYS A 179 -12.67 14.43 -12.20
N GLY A 180 -12.30 13.17 -12.44
CA GLY A 180 -11.42 12.77 -13.53
C GLY A 180 -12.00 13.15 -14.90
N ASN A 181 -13.28 12.91 -15.14
CA ASN A 181 -13.96 13.27 -16.39
C ASN A 181 -13.96 14.78 -16.65
N LYS A 182 -14.01 15.61 -15.60
CA LYS A 182 -13.95 17.07 -15.70
C LYS A 182 -12.55 17.63 -15.85
N LYS A 183 -11.50 16.83 -15.60
CA LYS A 183 -10.12 17.28 -15.80
C LYS A 183 -9.82 17.47 -17.28
N GLY A 184 -9.68 18.74 -17.66
CA GLY A 184 -9.23 19.15 -18.99
C GLY A 184 -7.73 19.46 -19.00
N PHE A 185 -7.15 19.46 -20.21
CA PHE A 185 -5.80 19.96 -20.45
C PHE A 185 -5.84 21.49 -20.62
N GLY A 186 -4.74 22.16 -20.30
CA GLY A 186 -4.61 23.62 -20.55
C GLY A 186 -4.74 24.47 -19.30
N LYS A 187 -4.68 23.88 -18.09
CA LYS A 187 -4.48 24.66 -16.86
C LYS A 187 -3.16 25.41 -16.95
N LYS A 188 -3.17 26.65 -16.47
CA LYS A 188 -1.99 27.49 -16.45
C LYS A 188 -0.92 26.88 -15.54
N THR A 189 -1.28 26.47 -14.33
CA THR A 189 -0.36 25.89 -13.33
C THR A 189 -0.60 24.39 -13.20
N VAL A 190 0.43 23.57 -13.39
CA VAL A 190 0.36 22.09 -13.26
C VAL A 190 0.61 21.67 -11.82
N LYS A 191 -0.30 20.88 -11.24
CA LYS A 191 -0.16 20.34 -9.89
C LYS A 191 0.49 18.96 -9.93
N VAL A 192 1.68 18.85 -9.38
CA VAL A 192 2.47 17.61 -9.36
C VAL A 192 2.59 17.10 -7.92
N MET A 193 2.23 15.85 -7.66
CA MET A 193 2.50 15.18 -6.40
C MET A 193 3.72 14.30 -6.53
N LEU A 194 4.68 14.42 -5.59
CA LEU A 194 5.89 13.61 -5.54
C LEU A 194 5.90 12.73 -4.29
N GLY A 195 5.91 11.41 -4.50
CA GLY A 195 5.97 10.42 -3.42
C GLY A 195 4.68 10.33 -2.60
N ASN A 196 4.78 9.66 -1.44
CA ASN A 196 3.63 9.45 -0.54
C ASN A 196 3.97 9.52 0.95
N SER A 197 5.24 9.62 1.32
CA SER A 197 5.70 9.62 2.71
C SER A 197 7.16 10.02 2.83
N ALA A 198 7.61 10.47 3.99
CA ALA A 198 9.02 10.78 4.28
C ALA A 198 9.84 9.50 4.53
N THR A 199 9.83 8.55 3.59
CA THR A 199 10.66 7.33 3.64
C THR A 199 11.70 7.34 2.55
N LEU A 200 12.90 6.83 2.84
CA LEU A 200 14.02 6.76 1.89
C LEU A 200 13.63 6.02 0.60
N THR A 201 12.73 5.05 0.71
CA THR A 201 12.21 4.28 -0.44
C THR A 201 11.39 5.08 -1.44
N ASN A 202 11.04 6.33 -1.14
CA ASN A 202 10.44 7.26 -2.13
C ASN A 202 11.49 7.87 -3.07
N CYS A 203 12.80 7.76 -2.76
CA CYS A 203 13.90 8.27 -3.57
C CYS A 203 13.68 9.73 -4.02
N HIS A 204 13.21 10.59 -3.08
CA HIS A 204 12.84 11.97 -3.40
C HIS A 204 13.98 12.76 -4.03
N MET A 205 15.22 12.54 -3.57
CA MET A 205 16.38 13.29 -4.07
C MET A 205 16.62 13.01 -5.56
N ASP A 206 16.55 11.73 -5.95
CA ASP A 206 16.71 11.33 -7.35
C ASP A 206 15.55 11.87 -8.21
N ALA A 207 14.32 11.75 -7.71
CA ALA A 207 13.13 12.25 -8.40
C ALA A 207 13.16 13.78 -8.58
N LEU A 208 13.68 14.54 -7.61
CA LEU A 208 13.85 15.99 -7.72
C LEU A 208 14.88 16.37 -8.80
N GLN A 209 15.93 15.59 -8.98
CA GLN A 209 16.91 15.79 -10.05
C GLN A 209 16.29 15.50 -11.43
N GLU A 210 15.50 14.44 -11.59
CA GLU A 210 14.76 14.16 -12.82
C GLU A 210 13.80 15.30 -13.20
N LEU A 211 13.16 15.90 -12.18
CA LEU A 211 12.20 17.01 -12.38
C LEU A 211 12.86 18.38 -12.57
N ALA A 212 14.16 18.51 -12.32
CA ALA A 212 14.85 19.81 -12.31
C ALA A 212 14.74 20.57 -13.64
N ALA A 213 14.64 19.85 -14.77
CA ALA A 213 14.43 20.46 -16.09
C ALA A 213 13.14 21.31 -16.17
N PHE A 214 12.13 20.99 -15.35
CA PHE A 214 10.85 21.70 -15.31
C PHE A 214 10.81 22.83 -14.27
N ALA A 215 11.93 23.15 -13.62
CA ALA A 215 11.97 24.21 -12.60
C ALA A 215 11.54 25.60 -13.12
N PRO A 216 11.82 26.02 -14.38
CA PRO A 216 11.34 27.28 -14.92
C PRO A 216 9.82 27.33 -15.16
N GLU A 217 9.18 26.18 -15.31
CA GLU A 217 7.81 26.03 -15.78
C GLU A 217 6.75 26.38 -14.72
N ASP A 218 5.51 26.68 -15.18
CA ASP A 218 4.39 27.00 -14.27
C ASP A 218 3.79 25.75 -13.65
N MET A 219 4.40 25.27 -12.55
CA MET A 219 3.97 24.13 -11.80
C MET A 219 4.05 24.34 -10.28
N LYS A 220 3.29 23.56 -9.53
CA LYS A 220 3.40 23.41 -8.07
C LYS A 220 3.69 21.99 -7.69
N LEU A 221 4.70 21.80 -6.86
CA LEU A 221 5.17 20.51 -6.40
C LEU A 221 4.67 20.23 -4.96
N TYR A 222 3.74 19.30 -4.83
CA TYR A 222 3.19 18.84 -3.55
C TYR A 222 3.93 17.59 -3.10
N ILE A 223 4.53 17.63 -1.91
CA ILE A 223 5.35 16.53 -1.40
C ILE A 223 4.75 16.01 -0.09
N PRO A 224 4.03 14.86 -0.08
CA PRO A 224 3.51 14.25 1.13
C PRO A 224 4.63 13.72 2.03
N LEU A 225 4.81 14.33 3.21
CA LEU A 225 5.90 14.04 4.17
C LEU A 225 5.36 13.85 5.60
N THR A 226 4.12 13.40 5.74
CA THR A 226 3.39 13.32 7.03
C THR A 226 3.90 12.23 7.95
N TYR A 227 4.53 11.18 7.40
CA TYR A 227 5.06 10.04 8.16
C TYR A 227 6.29 9.43 7.47
N GLY A 228 7.07 8.67 8.23
CA GLY A 228 8.28 8.03 7.73
C GLY A 228 8.81 6.96 8.68
N PHE A 229 10.12 6.73 8.67
CA PHE A 229 10.85 5.90 9.62
C PHE A 229 11.12 6.69 10.92
N LYS A 230 11.68 6.04 11.95
CA LYS A 230 12.05 6.75 13.19
C LYS A 230 13.18 7.77 12.89
N GLY A 231 12.95 9.04 13.17
CA GLY A 231 13.88 10.14 12.86
C GLY A 231 13.77 10.61 11.40
N TYR A 232 12.59 10.48 10.79
CA TYR A 232 12.35 10.94 9.40
C TYR A 232 12.32 12.47 9.27
N GLU A 233 12.30 13.19 10.37
CA GLU A 233 12.22 14.64 10.40
C GLU A 233 13.40 15.29 9.66
N GLU A 234 14.63 14.81 9.90
CA GLU A 234 15.84 15.28 9.22
C GLU A 234 15.76 15.01 7.69
N TYR A 235 15.32 13.81 7.32
CA TYR A 235 15.13 13.49 5.90
C TYR A 235 14.06 14.36 5.24
N ARG A 236 12.97 14.64 5.95
CA ARG A 236 11.92 15.55 5.48
C ARG A 236 12.48 16.95 5.21
N GLU A 237 13.28 17.48 6.15
CA GLU A 237 13.91 18.79 5.99
C GLU A 237 14.86 18.82 4.79
N MET A 238 15.68 17.79 4.62
CA MET A 238 16.58 17.66 3.46
C MET A 238 15.78 17.68 2.14
N VAL A 239 14.69 16.92 2.05
CA VAL A 239 13.84 16.88 0.85
C VAL A 239 13.22 18.25 0.56
N VAL A 240 12.71 18.94 1.57
CA VAL A 240 12.11 20.28 1.41
C VAL A 240 13.16 21.29 0.96
N GLN A 241 14.34 21.31 1.60
CA GLN A 241 15.44 22.20 1.25
C GLN A 241 15.89 22.00 -0.20
N GLU A 242 16.07 20.76 -0.63
CA GLU A 242 16.46 20.45 -1.99
C GLU A 242 15.37 20.83 -3.01
N ALA A 243 14.10 20.56 -2.71
CA ALA A 243 13.00 20.97 -3.56
C ALA A 243 12.93 22.50 -3.72
N VAL A 244 13.08 23.24 -2.60
CA VAL A 244 13.10 24.72 -2.63
C VAL A 244 14.32 25.24 -3.39
N ARG A 245 15.48 24.62 -3.23
CA ARG A 245 16.70 24.99 -3.98
C ARG A 245 16.51 24.87 -5.48
N ILE A 246 15.80 23.83 -5.95
CA ILE A 246 15.60 23.57 -7.39
C ILE A 246 14.43 24.40 -7.94
N PHE A 247 13.29 24.45 -7.25
CA PHE A 247 12.03 25.00 -7.80
C PHE A 247 11.65 26.38 -7.26
N GLY A 248 12.30 26.83 -6.17
CA GLY A 248 11.92 28.03 -5.45
C GLY A 248 10.76 27.79 -4.46
N GLU A 249 10.78 28.53 -3.35
CA GLU A 249 9.82 28.38 -2.24
C GLU A 249 8.36 28.49 -2.68
N HIS A 250 8.07 29.41 -3.61
CA HIS A 250 6.71 29.67 -4.09
C HIS A 250 6.07 28.51 -4.89
N LYS A 251 6.85 27.53 -5.36
CA LYS A 251 6.38 26.35 -6.10
C LYS A 251 6.28 25.09 -5.22
N VAL A 252 6.97 25.03 -4.08
CA VAL A 252 7.05 23.84 -3.24
C VAL A 252 6.01 23.89 -2.14
N VAL A 253 5.21 22.84 -2.03
CA VAL A 253 4.16 22.68 -1.02
C VAL A 253 4.43 21.38 -0.25
N PRO A 254 5.22 21.42 0.85
CA PRO A 254 5.41 20.25 1.70
C PRO A 254 4.11 19.96 2.48
N VAL A 255 3.61 18.72 2.36
CA VAL A 255 2.42 18.27 3.09
C VAL A 255 2.90 17.53 4.34
N THR A 256 2.94 18.22 5.47
CA THR A 256 3.49 17.71 6.73
C THR A 256 2.42 17.37 7.77
N GLU A 257 1.21 17.84 7.59
CA GLU A 257 0.09 17.56 8.47
C GLU A 257 -0.71 16.35 7.97
N SER A 258 -1.18 15.56 8.93
CA SER A 258 -2.00 14.37 8.65
C SER A 258 -3.40 14.79 8.22
N MET A 259 -3.89 14.20 7.16
CA MET A 259 -5.27 14.35 6.67
C MET A 259 -6.06 13.09 6.99
N ASP A 260 -7.37 13.20 7.18
CA ASP A 260 -8.24 12.03 7.18
C ASP A 260 -8.32 11.40 5.78
N GLY A 261 -8.91 10.21 5.69
CA GLY A 261 -8.91 9.45 4.44
C GLY A 261 -9.71 10.13 3.31
N GLU A 262 -10.76 10.91 3.62
CA GLU A 262 -11.56 11.62 2.62
C GLU A 262 -10.82 12.86 2.12
N ALA A 263 -10.31 13.69 3.02
CA ALA A 263 -9.50 14.86 2.68
C ALA A 263 -8.24 14.49 1.89
N TYR A 264 -7.58 13.36 2.25
CA TYR A 264 -6.41 12.89 1.52
C TYR A 264 -6.76 12.36 0.13
N SER A 265 -7.91 11.68 -0.02
CA SER A 265 -8.41 11.25 -1.34
C SER A 265 -8.75 12.46 -2.23
N GLU A 266 -9.34 13.50 -1.64
CA GLU A 266 -9.62 14.74 -2.35
C GLU A 266 -8.33 15.46 -2.77
N PHE A 267 -7.35 15.55 -1.86
CA PHE A 267 -6.02 16.10 -2.15
C PHE A 267 -5.36 15.40 -3.33
N ILE A 268 -5.27 14.05 -3.34
CA ILE A 268 -4.68 13.31 -4.46
C ILE A 268 -5.45 13.55 -5.75
N SER A 269 -6.79 13.56 -5.65
CA SER A 269 -7.64 13.74 -6.83
C SER A 269 -7.55 15.13 -7.46
N ASP A 270 -7.00 16.12 -6.76
CA ASP A 270 -6.74 17.47 -7.28
C ASP A 270 -5.44 17.60 -8.09
N MET A 271 -4.56 16.62 -8.00
CA MET A 271 -3.30 16.62 -8.73
C MET A 271 -3.53 16.34 -10.22
N ASP A 272 -2.69 16.91 -11.06
CA ASP A 272 -2.67 16.61 -12.50
C ASP A 272 -1.72 15.44 -12.78
N ILE A 273 -0.60 15.37 -12.05
CA ILE A 273 0.43 14.36 -12.20
C ILE A 273 0.80 13.79 -10.82
N GLY A 274 0.97 12.47 -10.73
CA GLY A 274 1.50 11.77 -9.57
C GLY A 274 2.79 11.03 -9.91
N ILE A 275 3.88 11.34 -9.22
CA ILE A 275 5.18 10.72 -9.43
C ILE A 275 5.49 9.83 -8.21
N PHE A 276 5.53 8.52 -8.44
CA PHE A 276 5.85 7.51 -7.45
C PHE A 276 7.21 6.89 -7.78
N TYR A 277 8.28 7.61 -7.42
CA TYR A 277 9.67 7.23 -7.69
C TYR A 277 10.20 6.18 -6.70
N ASN A 278 9.27 5.40 -6.11
CA ASN A 278 9.56 4.39 -5.12
C ASN A 278 10.42 3.26 -5.71
N ASP A 279 11.44 2.81 -4.95
CA ASP A 279 12.34 1.71 -5.32
C ASP A 279 11.75 0.30 -5.07
N ARG A 280 10.52 0.23 -4.58
CA ARG A 280 9.79 -0.99 -4.25
C ARG A 280 8.28 -0.80 -4.26
N GLN A 281 7.52 -1.88 -4.08
CA GLN A 281 6.07 -1.80 -3.88
C GLN A 281 5.72 -0.86 -2.72
N GLN A 282 5.01 0.22 -3.04
CA GLN A 282 4.54 1.23 -2.09
C GLN A 282 3.38 2.03 -2.71
N ALA A 283 2.64 2.79 -1.90
CA ALA A 283 1.63 3.76 -2.34
C ALA A 283 0.46 3.19 -3.18
N MET A 284 0.20 1.88 -3.19
CA MET A 284 -0.82 1.26 -4.05
C MET A 284 -2.21 1.91 -3.90
N GLY A 285 -2.60 2.30 -2.67
CA GLY A 285 -3.86 3.01 -2.42
C GLY A 285 -3.88 4.41 -3.02
N ASN A 286 -2.76 5.15 -2.93
CA ASN A 286 -2.62 6.49 -3.50
C ASN A 286 -2.69 6.45 -5.03
N ILE A 287 -2.00 5.48 -5.64
CA ILE A 287 -2.02 5.26 -7.08
C ILE A 287 -3.43 4.90 -7.55
N ALA A 288 -4.17 4.08 -6.77
CA ALA A 288 -5.55 3.73 -7.11
C ALA A 288 -6.47 4.96 -7.12
N ILE A 289 -6.36 5.84 -6.11
CA ILE A 289 -7.13 7.10 -6.06
C ILE A 289 -6.75 8.01 -7.24
N ALA A 290 -5.46 8.15 -7.50
CA ALA A 290 -4.94 8.98 -8.58
C ALA A 290 -5.44 8.51 -9.95
N LEU A 291 -5.34 7.20 -10.25
CA LEU A 291 -5.84 6.61 -11.49
C LEU A 291 -7.36 6.78 -11.65
N ALA A 292 -8.13 6.57 -10.54
CA ALA A 292 -9.59 6.73 -10.56
C ALA A 292 -10.04 8.17 -10.84
N SER A 293 -9.21 9.14 -10.47
CA SER A 293 -9.45 10.58 -10.68
C SER A 293 -8.73 11.17 -11.90
N GLY A 294 -8.24 10.31 -12.80
CA GLY A 294 -7.63 10.74 -14.06
C GLY A 294 -6.33 11.52 -13.90
N VAL A 295 -5.54 11.21 -12.88
CA VAL A 295 -4.18 11.73 -12.69
C VAL A 295 -3.21 10.95 -13.55
N LYS A 296 -2.30 11.63 -14.26
CA LYS A 296 -1.20 11.00 -15.00
C LYS A 296 -0.18 10.44 -14.03
N ILE A 297 0.22 9.18 -14.19
CA ILE A 297 1.06 8.49 -13.21
C ILE A 297 2.41 8.12 -13.81
N TYR A 298 3.46 8.47 -13.07
CA TYR A 298 4.83 8.04 -13.31
C TYR A 298 5.28 7.07 -12.23
N ILE A 299 5.83 5.92 -12.64
CA ILE A 299 6.41 4.88 -11.76
C ILE A 299 7.75 4.44 -12.37
N ARG A 300 8.71 4.08 -11.53
CA ARG A 300 9.98 3.49 -11.98
C ARG A 300 9.73 2.14 -12.66
N ASN A 301 10.29 1.95 -13.86
CA ASN A 301 10.08 0.74 -14.66
C ASN A 301 10.91 -0.48 -14.17
N ASP A 302 11.83 -0.29 -13.22
CA ASP A 302 12.62 -1.35 -12.58
C ASP A 302 11.92 -2.00 -11.36
N THR A 303 10.67 -1.63 -11.08
CA THR A 303 9.93 -2.12 -9.91
C THR A 303 8.89 -3.18 -10.27
N THR A 304 8.55 -4.01 -9.27
CA THR A 304 7.43 -4.96 -9.40
C THR A 304 6.08 -4.27 -9.61
N MET A 305 5.93 -3.03 -9.14
CA MET A 305 4.73 -2.21 -9.38
C MET A 305 4.54 -1.94 -10.87
N TRP A 306 5.60 -1.53 -11.58
CA TRP A 306 5.55 -1.29 -13.01
C TRP A 306 5.01 -2.53 -13.75
N GLY A 307 5.67 -3.68 -13.56
CA GLY A 307 5.26 -4.92 -14.22
C GLY A 307 3.85 -5.38 -13.84
N ASN A 308 3.36 -5.01 -12.65
CA ASN A 308 2.00 -5.32 -12.22
C ASN A 308 0.96 -4.45 -12.92
N TYR A 309 1.21 -3.14 -13.06
CA TYR A 309 0.30 -2.24 -13.78
C TYR A 309 0.33 -2.49 -15.28
N GLU A 310 1.52 -2.63 -15.87
CA GLU A 310 1.69 -2.95 -17.30
C GLU A 310 1.01 -4.28 -17.67
N GLY A 311 1.24 -5.33 -16.88
CA GLY A 311 0.62 -6.66 -17.11
C GLY A 311 -0.91 -6.66 -16.97
N ARG A 312 -1.49 -5.65 -16.31
CA ARG A 312 -2.95 -5.44 -16.21
C ARG A 312 -3.50 -4.49 -17.30
N GLY A 313 -2.64 -3.99 -18.19
CA GLY A 313 -3.01 -3.13 -19.31
C GLY A 313 -3.10 -1.65 -18.99
N PHE A 314 -2.64 -1.21 -17.81
CA PHE A 314 -2.55 0.21 -17.49
C PHE A 314 -1.50 0.90 -18.38
N ARG A 315 -1.77 2.13 -18.74
CA ARG A 315 -0.87 3.02 -19.49
C ARG A 315 -0.27 4.05 -18.55
N ILE A 316 0.78 3.65 -17.85
CA ILE A 316 1.56 4.48 -16.92
C ILE A 316 2.85 4.95 -17.58
N GLU A 317 3.44 6.04 -17.11
CA GLU A 317 4.66 6.62 -17.66
C GLU A 317 5.88 6.19 -16.82
N ASN A 318 7.05 6.10 -17.49
CA ASN A 318 8.29 5.72 -16.81
C ASN A 318 8.92 6.92 -16.10
N ALA A 319 9.12 6.81 -14.78
CA ALA A 319 9.69 7.90 -13.99
C ALA A 319 11.18 8.16 -14.30
N PHE A 320 11.91 7.20 -14.87
CA PHE A 320 13.32 7.39 -15.27
C PHE A 320 13.50 8.21 -16.55
N THR A 321 12.44 8.48 -17.30
CA THR A 321 12.52 9.28 -18.53
C THR A 321 11.98 10.70 -18.36
N LEU A 322 11.72 11.13 -17.11
CA LEU A 322 11.18 12.47 -16.84
C LEU A 322 12.08 13.59 -17.37
N SER A 323 13.39 13.50 -17.15
CA SER A 323 14.37 14.50 -17.62
C SER A 323 14.52 14.55 -19.14
N GLU A 324 14.02 13.55 -19.86
CA GLU A 324 14.05 13.48 -21.34
C GLU A 324 12.80 14.12 -21.97
N GLU A 325 11.75 14.37 -21.17
CA GLU A 325 10.50 14.93 -21.67
C GLU A 325 10.56 16.46 -21.81
N THR A 326 9.78 17.00 -22.76
CA THR A 326 9.44 18.43 -22.76
C THR A 326 8.33 18.70 -21.74
N PHE A 327 8.22 19.94 -21.24
CA PHE A 327 7.12 20.27 -20.32
C PHE A 327 5.74 20.07 -20.97
N ASP A 328 5.62 20.26 -22.28
CA ASP A 328 4.36 20.02 -22.99
C ASP A 328 3.99 18.54 -22.99
N THR A 329 4.92 17.60 -23.19
CA THR A 329 4.67 16.16 -23.10
C THR A 329 4.43 15.74 -21.65
N PHE A 330 5.16 16.30 -20.70
CA PHE A 330 5.01 16.06 -19.27
C PHE A 330 3.60 16.40 -18.79
N ARG A 331 3.11 17.60 -19.10
CA ARG A 331 1.78 18.07 -18.67
C ARG A 331 0.63 17.45 -19.46
N TYR A 332 0.88 16.96 -20.68
CA TYR A 332 -0.16 16.35 -21.51
C TYR A 332 -0.47 14.93 -21.05
N TYR A 333 -1.74 14.66 -20.83
CA TYR A 333 -2.22 13.30 -20.60
C TYR A 333 -3.18 12.90 -21.72
N ASP A 334 -2.79 11.92 -22.52
CA ASP A 334 -3.60 11.39 -23.61
C ASP A 334 -4.98 10.96 -23.10
N PRO A 335 -6.08 11.49 -23.62
CA PRO A 335 -7.44 11.16 -23.19
C PRO A 335 -7.74 9.66 -23.27
N VAL A 336 -7.24 8.96 -24.29
CA VAL A 336 -7.45 7.52 -24.45
C VAL A 336 -6.73 6.72 -23.35
N LYS A 337 -5.48 7.08 -23.05
CA LYS A 337 -4.74 6.48 -21.92
C LYS A 337 -5.46 6.75 -20.60
N LYS A 338 -5.92 7.98 -20.38
CA LYS A 338 -6.66 8.40 -19.19
C LYS A 338 -7.93 7.56 -18.99
N GLU A 339 -8.78 7.49 -20.00
CA GLU A 339 -10.04 6.72 -19.96
C GLU A 339 -9.78 5.24 -19.72
N ASN A 340 -8.80 4.65 -20.40
CA ASN A 340 -8.38 3.27 -20.18
C ASN A 340 -7.99 3.03 -18.72
N ASN A 341 -7.14 3.88 -18.16
CA ASN A 341 -6.67 3.75 -16.78
C ASN A 341 -7.80 3.89 -15.76
N MET A 342 -8.72 4.85 -15.97
CA MET A 342 -9.89 5.03 -15.14
C MET A 342 -10.85 3.82 -15.20
N ALA A 343 -11.03 3.22 -16.37
CA ALA A 343 -11.85 2.01 -16.54
C ALA A 343 -11.21 0.80 -15.87
N LEU A 344 -9.92 0.60 -16.07
CA LEU A 344 -9.19 -0.52 -15.46
C LEU A 344 -9.15 -0.43 -13.93
N ILE A 345 -8.85 0.74 -13.36
CA ILE A 345 -8.80 0.84 -11.90
C ILE A 345 -10.17 0.56 -11.27
N ARG A 346 -11.26 1.02 -11.89
CA ARG A 346 -12.63 0.70 -11.45
C ARG A 346 -12.89 -0.80 -11.44
N LYS A 347 -12.45 -1.51 -12.52
CA LYS A 347 -12.56 -2.96 -12.62
C LYS A 347 -11.73 -3.67 -11.52
N TYR A 348 -10.47 -3.29 -11.34
CA TYR A 348 -9.58 -3.97 -10.38
C TYR A 348 -9.84 -3.64 -8.91
N THR A 349 -10.58 -2.55 -8.64
CA THR A 349 -11.04 -2.18 -7.30
C THR A 349 -12.52 -2.50 -7.06
N ASP A 350 -13.18 -3.28 -7.93
CA ASP A 350 -14.54 -3.75 -7.70
C ASP A 350 -14.60 -4.61 -6.44
N ILE A 351 -15.52 -4.27 -5.53
CA ILE A 351 -15.65 -4.95 -4.23
C ILE A 351 -16.04 -6.42 -4.39
N ASN A 352 -16.81 -6.76 -5.43
CA ASN A 352 -17.18 -8.14 -5.72
C ASN A 352 -15.96 -8.95 -6.16
N LEU A 353 -15.10 -8.37 -7.01
CA LEU A 353 -13.84 -9.01 -7.40
C LEU A 353 -12.93 -9.25 -6.17
N ILE A 354 -12.84 -8.28 -5.27
CA ILE A 354 -12.06 -8.41 -4.04
C ILE A 354 -12.66 -9.49 -3.15
N ARG A 355 -13.97 -9.47 -2.91
CA ARG A 355 -14.67 -10.53 -2.18
C ARG A 355 -14.41 -11.92 -2.74
N ASP A 356 -14.54 -12.08 -4.07
CA ASP A 356 -14.41 -13.38 -4.72
C ASP A 356 -12.99 -13.95 -4.59
N LYS A 357 -11.96 -13.10 -4.66
CA LYS A 357 -10.56 -13.48 -4.38
C LYS A 357 -10.36 -13.97 -2.94
N TRP A 358 -10.92 -13.26 -1.95
CA TRP A 358 -10.85 -13.68 -0.55
C TRP A 358 -11.66 -14.95 -0.32
N LYS A 359 -12.83 -15.08 -0.97
CA LYS A 359 -13.65 -16.31 -0.92
C LYS A 359 -12.86 -17.50 -1.46
N GLN A 360 -12.18 -17.34 -2.60
CA GLN A 360 -11.34 -18.40 -3.15
C GLN A 360 -10.27 -18.83 -2.16
N LEU A 361 -9.53 -17.90 -1.55
CA LEU A 361 -8.54 -18.21 -0.53
C LEU A 361 -9.16 -19.01 0.63
N PHE A 362 -10.26 -18.52 1.21
CA PHE A 362 -10.91 -19.17 2.35
C PHE A 362 -11.46 -20.57 2.02
N THR A 363 -11.87 -20.80 0.78
CA THR A 363 -12.38 -22.11 0.35
C THR A 363 -11.26 -23.14 0.15
N GLU A 364 -10.06 -22.68 -0.18
CA GLU A 364 -8.94 -23.54 -0.55
C GLU A 364 -7.92 -23.77 0.58
N MET A 365 -8.09 -23.12 1.72
CA MET A 365 -7.31 -23.35 2.96
C MET A 365 -7.92 -24.42 3.83
#